data_ace7fe734bc3fe6ec239acff490a22c6
#
_entry.id   ace7fe734bc3fe6ec239acff490a22c6
#
_cell.length_a   1.000
_cell.length_b   1.000
_cell.length_c   1.000
_cell.angle_alpha   90.00
_cell.angle_beta   90.00
_cell.angle_gamma   90.00
#
_symmetry.space_group_name_H-M   'P 1'
#
loop_
_entity.id
_entity.type
_entity.pdbx_description
1 polymer ?
#
loop_
_entity_poly.entity_id
_entity_poly.type
_entity_poly.pdbx_seq_one_letter_code
_entity_poly.pdbx_strand_id
1 'polypeptide(L)'
;MKVKDKKSGLSESFITGVIAIVFLIVGFQTALFIHRASVMKIVGNRDEPDTVYVYASVEKPEKSSEPSEFRPDSVVKRKSIHSPRAETVRKNAPGKRVENFRFDPNTVSVEDLCRLGFSVKQAQSIENYRKKGGRFRRKTDFAGSFVVSDSIYRRLEPYIDIPLTDLNEADSAAFDALPGIGGWFASKIIEHRDALGGFSYKEQLMDIYRFDEEKYKALEDLVTINPQNVRPYPLWSLPADSLRLHPYIRNYEAARSIILFRDNSPKSSWTVAELESSGILSPDDAYRLSRCVIAAP
;
A
#
# COMPACT_ATOMS: atom_id res chain seq x y z
N MET A 1 26.18 69.52 10.45
CA MET A 1 25.24 68.45 10.79
C MET A 1 25.35 67.37 9.66
N LYS A 2 26.12 66.30 9.89
CA LYS A 2 26.37 65.26 8.89
C LYS A 2 25.38 64.12 9.10
N VAL A 3 24.50 63.91 8.14
CA VAL A 3 23.59 62.75 8.11
C VAL A 3 24.42 61.51 7.74
N LYS A 4 24.46 60.53 8.66
CA LYS A 4 25.08 59.22 8.39
C LYS A 4 24.06 58.34 7.70
N ASP A 5 24.27 58.05 6.43
CA ASP A 5 23.55 57.03 5.68
C ASP A 5 23.89 55.65 6.25
N LYS A 6 22.90 55.02 6.91
CA LYS A 6 23.00 53.67 7.42
C LYS A 6 22.62 52.69 6.30
N LYS A 7 23.60 52.24 5.50
CA LYS A 7 23.44 51.14 4.57
C LYS A 7 23.18 49.87 5.38
N SER A 8 21.95 49.39 5.41
CA SER A 8 21.56 48.08 5.94
C SER A 8 21.97 46.99 4.94
N GLY A 9 23.26 46.60 4.97
CA GLY A 9 23.72 45.41 4.26
C GLY A 9 23.21 44.15 4.99
N LEU A 10 22.56 43.24 4.25
CA LEU A 10 22.27 41.91 4.74
C LEU A 10 23.56 41.22 5.21
N SER A 11 23.56 40.52 6.34
CA SER A 11 24.78 39.87 6.84
C SER A 11 25.25 38.78 5.85
N GLU A 12 26.54 38.60 5.71
CA GLU A 12 27.14 37.59 4.82
C GLU A 12 26.60 36.15 5.15
N SER A 13 26.39 35.86 6.41
CA SER A 13 25.80 34.62 6.87
C SER A 13 24.36 34.40 6.36
N PHE A 14 23.57 35.47 6.26
CA PHE A 14 22.21 35.40 5.73
C PHE A 14 22.22 35.10 4.22
N ILE A 15 23.11 35.77 3.49
CA ILE A 15 23.25 35.55 2.04
C ILE A 15 23.70 34.11 1.76
N THR A 16 24.69 33.61 2.51
CA THR A 16 25.16 32.21 2.40
C THR A 16 24.03 31.19 2.70
N GLY A 17 23.21 31.45 3.73
CA GLY A 17 22.06 30.61 4.08
C GLY A 17 21.00 30.58 2.96
N VAL A 18 20.69 31.74 2.35
CA VAL A 18 19.72 31.81 1.24
C VAL A 18 20.24 31.04 0.02
N ILE A 19 21.53 31.20 -0.31
CA ILE A 19 22.15 30.49 -1.43
C ILE A 19 22.08 28.96 -1.20
N ALA A 20 22.39 28.48 0.01
CA ALA A 20 22.33 27.07 0.33
C ALA A 20 20.88 26.48 0.18
N ILE A 21 19.88 27.24 0.61
CA ILE A 21 18.47 26.85 0.46
C ILE A 21 18.08 26.78 -1.02
N VAL A 22 18.51 27.76 -1.85
CA VAL A 22 18.21 27.73 -3.28
C VAL A 22 18.84 26.50 -3.95
N PHE A 23 20.09 26.14 -3.60
CA PHE A 23 20.72 24.94 -4.13
C PHE A 23 20.00 23.65 -3.71
N LEU A 24 19.51 23.58 -2.48
CA LEU A 24 18.71 22.43 -2.00
C LEU A 24 17.38 22.31 -2.76
N ILE A 25 16.70 23.43 -3.00
CA ILE A 25 15.43 23.43 -3.75
C ILE A 25 15.68 23.00 -5.21
N VAL A 26 16.71 23.54 -5.87
CA VAL A 26 17.06 23.16 -7.26
C VAL A 26 17.47 21.70 -7.33
N GLY A 27 18.28 21.20 -6.38
CA GLY A 27 18.66 19.79 -6.31
C GLY A 27 17.46 18.86 -6.13
N PHE A 28 16.51 19.24 -5.27
CA PHE A 28 15.27 18.49 -5.07
C PHE A 28 14.39 18.48 -6.32
N GLN A 29 14.23 19.61 -7.00
CA GLN A 29 13.45 19.71 -8.24
C GLN A 29 14.08 18.89 -9.39
N THR A 30 15.40 18.89 -9.52
CA THR A 30 16.09 18.04 -10.50
C THR A 30 15.93 16.55 -10.20
N ALA A 31 16.01 16.15 -8.93
CA ALA A 31 15.76 14.76 -8.53
C ALA A 31 14.34 14.32 -8.86
N LEU A 32 13.33 15.16 -8.57
CA LEU A 32 11.93 14.91 -8.93
C LEU A 32 11.72 14.82 -10.45
N PHE A 33 12.38 15.67 -11.23
CA PHE A 33 12.29 15.63 -12.68
C PHE A 33 12.87 14.34 -13.26
N ILE A 34 14.05 13.92 -12.79
CA ILE A 34 14.68 12.66 -13.20
C ILE A 34 13.79 11.47 -12.82
N HIS A 35 13.22 11.49 -11.62
CA HIS A 35 12.29 10.43 -11.18
C HIS A 35 11.05 10.35 -12.08
N ARG A 36 10.42 11.50 -12.40
CA ARG A 36 9.28 11.56 -13.32
C ARG A 36 9.63 11.11 -14.74
N ALA A 37 10.79 11.51 -15.27
CA ALA A 37 11.25 11.09 -16.58
C ALA A 37 11.51 9.57 -16.64
N SER A 38 12.08 9.00 -15.57
CA SER A 38 12.28 7.54 -15.45
C SER A 38 10.95 6.77 -15.40
N VAL A 39 9.97 7.27 -14.65
CA VAL A 39 8.63 6.69 -14.57
C VAL A 39 7.91 6.75 -15.92
N MET A 40 7.97 7.89 -16.64
CA MET A 40 7.38 8.01 -17.98
C MET A 40 8.02 7.04 -18.99
N LYS A 41 9.35 6.86 -18.94
CA LYS A 41 10.05 5.92 -19.81
C LYS A 41 9.67 4.46 -19.52
N ILE A 42 9.47 4.13 -18.24
CA ILE A 42 9.00 2.80 -17.81
C ILE A 42 7.56 2.55 -18.29
N VAL A 43 6.68 3.54 -18.17
CA VAL A 43 5.27 3.44 -18.61
C VAL A 43 5.20 3.33 -20.14
N GLY A 44 6.01 4.11 -20.88
CA GLY A 44 6.05 4.03 -22.36
C GLY A 44 6.48 2.67 -22.90
N ASN A 45 7.39 1.97 -22.22
CA ASN A 45 7.84 0.63 -22.60
C ASN A 45 6.89 -0.50 -22.17
N ARG A 46 5.88 -0.21 -21.37
CA ARG A 46 4.95 -1.21 -20.82
C ARG A 46 4.02 -1.79 -21.88
N ASP A 47 3.64 -0.99 -22.86
CA ASP A 47 2.65 -1.33 -23.89
C ASP A 47 3.28 -1.72 -25.23
N GLU A 48 4.62 -1.76 -25.37
CA GLU A 48 5.27 -2.31 -26.54
C GLU A 48 5.27 -3.85 -26.49
N PRO A 49 4.92 -4.54 -27.60
CA PRO A 49 4.97 -5.99 -27.67
C PRO A 49 6.41 -6.46 -27.49
N ASP A 50 6.59 -7.42 -26.57
CA ASP A 50 7.87 -8.03 -26.20
C ASP A 50 8.60 -8.56 -27.46
N THR A 51 9.52 -7.79 -28.00
CA THR A 51 10.46 -8.24 -29.02
C THR A 51 11.52 -9.08 -28.33
N VAL A 52 11.38 -10.39 -28.41
CA VAL A 52 12.37 -11.34 -27.89
C VAL A 52 13.63 -11.24 -28.74
N TYR A 53 14.64 -10.51 -28.28
CA TYR A 53 15.98 -10.58 -28.84
C TYR A 53 16.60 -11.93 -28.45
N VAL A 54 16.56 -12.89 -29.39
CA VAL A 54 17.34 -14.13 -29.28
C VAL A 54 18.79 -13.77 -29.63
N TYR A 55 19.64 -13.60 -28.66
CA TYR A 55 21.09 -13.57 -28.87
C TYR A 55 21.53 -15.00 -29.25
N ALA A 56 21.74 -15.25 -30.54
CA ALA A 56 22.51 -16.39 -30.97
C ALA A 56 23.95 -16.17 -30.50
N SER A 57 24.45 -17.05 -29.64
CA SER A 57 25.87 -17.13 -29.28
C SER A 57 26.66 -17.50 -30.53
N VAL A 58 27.34 -16.53 -31.10
CA VAL A 58 28.33 -16.75 -32.17
C VAL A 58 29.60 -17.25 -31.49
N GLU A 59 29.86 -18.54 -31.62
CA GLU A 59 31.21 -19.09 -31.36
C GLU A 59 32.23 -18.45 -32.30
N LYS A 60 33.34 -18.04 -31.72
CA LYS A 60 34.43 -17.34 -32.34
C LYS A 60 35.38 -18.39 -33.01
N PRO A 61 35.61 -18.35 -34.33
CA PRO A 61 36.71 -19.11 -34.86
C PRO A 61 38.00 -18.33 -34.78
N GLU A 62 39.03 -19.04 -34.43
CA GLU A 62 40.44 -18.58 -34.31
C GLU A 62 41.05 -18.14 -35.64
N LYS A 63 42.05 -17.27 -35.51
CA LYS A 63 42.83 -16.63 -36.54
C LYS A 63 43.67 -17.64 -37.36
N SER A 64 43.76 -17.42 -38.70
CA SER A 64 45.06 -17.50 -39.39
C SER A 64 45.07 -16.72 -40.68
N SER A 65 45.99 -15.75 -40.74
CA SER A 65 46.86 -15.26 -41.83
C SER A 65 46.30 -14.78 -43.19
N GLU A 66 46.67 -13.55 -43.46
CA GLU A 66 46.69 -12.75 -44.69
C GLU A 66 47.57 -13.33 -45.84
N PRO A 67 47.76 -12.61 -47.00
CA PRO A 67 46.90 -11.80 -47.85
C PRO A 67 47.11 -12.15 -49.35
N SER A 68 46.25 -11.66 -50.27
CA SER A 68 46.69 -11.15 -51.57
C SER A 68 45.60 -10.42 -52.39
N GLU A 69 46.04 -9.38 -53.04
CA GLU A 69 45.42 -8.43 -53.96
C GLU A 69 44.71 -9.11 -55.17
N PHE A 70 43.68 -8.50 -55.70
CA PHE A 70 43.58 -7.90 -57.04
C PHE A 70 42.17 -7.41 -57.38
N ARG A 71 42.05 -6.23 -57.98
CA ARG A 71 40.93 -5.59 -58.70
C ARG A 71 40.94 -5.99 -60.18
N PRO A 72 40.02 -5.46 -61.01
CA PRO A 72 38.59 -5.17 -60.98
C PRO A 72 37.81 -5.73 -62.23
N ASP A 73 36.54 -5.29 -62.32
CA ASP A 73 35.66 -5.20 -63.50
C ASP A 73 34.93 -6.48 -63.99
N SER A 74 33.62 -6.44 -63.89
CA SER A 74 32.72 -6.26 -65.03
C SER A 74 31.24 -6.45 -64.70
N VAL A 75 30.44 -5.57 -65.29
CA VAL A 75 28.99 -5.50 -65.35
C VAL A 75 28.40 -6.76 -66.01
N VAL A 76 27.38 -7.46 -65.40
CA VAL A 76 26.36 -8.18 -66.13
C VAL A 76 25.08 -8.44 -65.33
N LYS A 77 24.00 -7.81 -65.81
CA LYS A 77 22.60 -8.22 -65.88
C LYS A 77 21.89 -9.01 -64.74
N ARG A 78 20.88 -8.28 -64.21
CA ARG A 78 19.73 -8.84 -63.45
C ARG A 78 19.09 -10.03 -64.21
N LYS A 79 18.94 -11.15 -63.47
CA LYS A 79 17.90 -12.14 -63.72
C LYS A 79 17.15 -12.35 -62.42
N SER A 80 15.87 -11.99 -62.42
CA SER A 80 14.94 -12.30 -61.35
C SER A 80 14.70 -13.80 -61.31
N ILE A 81 15.11 -14.45 -60.23
CA ILE A 81 14.68 -15.82 -59.97
C ILE A 81 13.70 -15.75 -58.81
N HIS A 82 12.42 -15.98 -59.08
CA HIS A 82 11.42 -16.28 -58.07
C HIS A 82 11.82 -17.56 -57.37
N SER A 83 12.28 -17.43 -56.13
CA SER A 83 12.31 -18.55 -55.19
C SER A 83 10.94 -18.68 -54.54
N PRO A 84 10.36 -19.86 -54.45
CA PRO A 84 9.12 -20.07 -53.75
C PRO A 84 9.38 -19.80 -52.27
N ARG A 85 8.61 -18.85 -51.73
CA ARG A 85 8.51 -18.53 -50.31
C ARG A 85 8.13 -19.80 -49.58
N ALA A 86 9.09 -20.44 -48.91
CA ALA A 86 8.80 -21.49 -47.94
C ALA A 86 7.87 -20.90 -46.90
N GLU A 87 6.63 -21.28 -46.91
CA GLU A 87 5.72 -21.10 -45.77
C GLU A 87 6.33 -21.88 -44.62
N THR A 88 7.04 -21.16 -43.76
CA THR A 88 7.36 -21.67 -42.43
C THR A 88 6.04 -21.82 -41.70
N VAL A 89 5.52 -23.03 -41.71
CA VAL A 89 4.46 -23.48 -40.82
C VAL A 89 4.97 -23.15 -39.40
N ARG A 90 4.47 -22.05 -38.83
CA ARG A 90 4.60 -21.78 -37.44
C ARG A 90 3.96 -22.97 -36.72
N LYS A 91 4.76 -23.90 -36.22
CA LYS A 91 4.33 -24.89 -35.25
C LYS A 91 3.75 -24.10 -34.10
N ASN A 92 2.43 -24.01 -34.05
CA ASN A 92 1.71 -23.55 -32.85
C ASN A 92 2.14 -24.48 -31.74
N ALA A 93 3.08 -24.03 -30.89
CA ALA A 93 3.25 -24.63 -29.60
C ALA A 93 1.86 -24.63 -28.92
N PRO A 94 1.44 -25.74 -28.28
CA PRO A 94 0.14 -25.79 -27.63
C PRO A 94 0.04 -24.57 -26.73
N GLY A 95 -0.88 -23.66 -27.07
CA GLY A 95 -1.05 -22.40 -26.34
C GLY A 95 -1.23 -22.74 -24.88
N LYS A 96 -0.33 -22.25 -24.02
CA LYS A 96 -0.46 -22.37 -22.58
C LYS A 96 -1.88 -21.89 -22.26
N ARG A 97 -2.76 -22.78 -21.80
CA ARG A 97 -4.11 -22.39 -21.39
C ARG A 97 -3.96 -21.40 -20.25
N VAL A 98 -4.38 -20.16 -20.49
CA VAL A 98 -4.42 -19.14 -19.44
C VAL A 98 -5.64 -19.42 -18.60
N GLU A 99 -5.43 -19.55 -17.30
CA GLU A 99 -6.47 -19.84 -16.32
C GLU A 99 -6.82 -18.56 -15.56
N ASN A 100 -8.03 -18.53 -14.98
CA ASN A 100 -8.47 -17.47 -14.08
C ASN A 100 -8.98 -18.12 -12.81
N PHE A 101 -8.35 -17.80 -11.68
CA PHE A 101 -8.73 -18.25 -10.35
C PHE A 101 -8.39 -17.18 -9.32
N ARG A 102 -9.02 -17.20 -8.15
CA ARG A 102 -8.73 -16.24 -7.06
C ARG A 102 -7.32 -16.43 -6.57
N PHE A 103 -6.61 -15.32 -6.36
CA PHE A 103 -5.24 -15.31 -5.85
C PHE A 103 -4.92 -14.02 -5.08
N ASP A 104 -4.07 -14.16 -4.09
CA ASP A 104 -3.42 -13.01 -3.44
C ASP A 104 -2.05 -12.77 -4.09
N PRO A 105 -1.81 -11.59 -4.70
CA PRO A 105 -0.53 -11.27 -5.32
C PRO A 105 0.65 -11.28 -4.34
N ASN A 106 0.41 -11.29 -3.04
CA ASN A 106 1.46 -11.38 -2.02
C ASN A 106 1.91 -12.82 -1.71
N THR A 107 1.08 -13.82 -1.99
CA THR A 107 1.33 -15.22 -1.59
C THR A 107 1.35 -16.20 -2.76
N VAL A 108 0.75 -15.86 -3.89
CA VAL A 108 0.66 -16.71 -5.08
C VAL A 108 2.03 -17.21 -5.54
N SER A 109 2.12 -18.49 -5.96
CA SER A 109 3.37 -19.09 -6.44
C SER A 109 3.78 -18.57 -7.84
N VAL A 110 5.07 -18.75 -8.19
CA VAL A 110 5.57 -18.42 -9.55
C VAL A 110 4.86 -19.27 -10.62
N GLU A 111 4.61 -20.55 -10.30
CA GLU A 111 3.91 -21.45 -11.19
C GLU A 111 2.46 -20.98 -11.44
N ASP A 112 1.76 -20.59 -10.39
CA ASP A 112 0.38 -20.10 -10.48
C ASP A 112 0.31 -18.76 -11.21
N LEU A 113 1.27 -17.86 -11.00
CA LEU A 113 1.39 -16.66 -11.83
C LEU A 113 1.56 -17.01 -13.31
N CYS A 114 2.35 -18.03 -13.62
CA CYS A 114 2.49 -18.50 -15.00
C CYS A 114 1.19 -19.11 -15.56
N ARG A 115 0.38 -19.78 -14.74
CA ARG A 115 -0.97 -20.27 -15.10
C ARG A 115 -1.93 -19.10 -15.34
N LEU A 116 -1.81 -18.03 -14.54
CA LEU A 116 -2.54 -16.77 -14.73
C LEU A 116 -2.09 -15.97 -15.97
N GLY A 117 -1.10 -16.46 -16.74
CA GLY A 117 -0.69 -15.86 -18.01
C GLY A 117 0.54 -14.96 -17.94
N PHE A 118 1.22 -14.87 -16.81
CA PHE A 118 2.51 -14.20 -16.72
C PHE A 118 3.63 -15.05 -17.36
N SER A 119 4.62 -14.40 -17.96
CA SER A 119 5.86 -15.08 -18.33
C SER A 119 6.65 -15.43 -17.05
N VAL A 120 7.55 -16.43 -17.15
CA VAL A 120 8.41 -16.80 -16.00
C VAL A 120 9.21 -15.62 -15.46
N LYS A 121 9.70 -14.73 -16.36
CA LYS A 121 10.44 -13.52 -15.97
C LYS A 121 9.57 -12.54 -15.18
N GLN A 122 8.33 -12.32 -15.61
CA GLN A 122 7.36 -11.46 -14.92
C GLN A 122 7.00 -12.04 -13.55
N ALA A 123 6.70 -13.32 -13.46
CA ALA A 123 6.39 -14.01 -12.21
C ALA A 123 7.56 -13.95 -11.21
N GLN A 124 8.79 -14.18 -11.68
CA GLN A 124 9.99 -14.03 -10.85
C GLN A 124 10.24 -12.59 -10.40
N SER A 125 9.89 -11.60 -11.23
CA SER A 125 10.02 -10.19 -10.84
C SER A 125 9.04 -9.84 -9.71
N ILE A 126 7.82 -10.37 -9.73
CA ILE A 126 6.84 -10.23 -8.64
C ILE A 126 7.39 -10.90 -7.37
N GLU A 127 7.90 -12.11 -7.48
CA GLU A 127 8.50 -12.82 -6.35
C GLU A 127 9.70 -12.06 -5.76
N ASN A 128 10.59 -11.55 -6.61
CA ASN A 128 11.75 -10.76 -6.18
C ASN A 128 11.34 -9.45 -5.49
N TYR A 129 10.27 -8.80 -5.95
CA TYR A 129 9.70 -7.62 -5.29
C TYR A 129 9.25 -7.98 -3.86
N ARG A 130 8.52 -9.09 -3.69
CA ARG A 130 8.09 -9.59 -2.38
C ARG A 130 9.26 -9.96 -1.46
N LYS A 131 10.26 -10.67 -2.00
CA LYS A 131 11.49 -11.05 -1.25
C LYS A 131 12.28 -9.84 -0.73
N LYS A 132 12.16 -8.68 -1.39
CA LYS A 132 12.75 -7.41 -0.96
C LYS A 132 11.87 -6.63 0.03
N GLY A 133 10.80 -7.23 0.56
CA GLY A 133 9.87 -6.59 1.48
C GLY A 133 8.74 -5.81 0.80
N GLY A 134 8.64 -5.85 -0.54
CA GLY A 134 7.53 -5.24 -1.27
C GLY A 134 6.21 -5.98 -1.01
N ARG A 135 5.12 -5.21 -0.90
CA ARG A 135 3.76 -5.74 -0.73
C ARG A 135 2.78 -4.98 -1.59
N PHE A 136 1.79 -5.70 -2.10
CA PHE A 136 0.63 -5.16 -2.77
C PHE A 136 -0.49 -5.03 -1.74
N ARG A 137 -0.84 -3.82 -1.38
CA ARG A 137 -1.89 -3.55 -0.38
C ARG A 137 -3.25 -3.38 -1.03
N ARG A 138 -3.26 -2.84 -2.24
CA ARG A 138 -4.46 -2.61 -3.06
C ARG A 138 -4.33 -3.31 -4.40
N LYS A 139 -5.45 -3.57 -5.05
CA LYS A 139 -5.46 -4.05 -6.45
C LYS A 139 -4.75 -3.08 -7.39
N THR A 140 -4.85 -1.78 -7.10
CA THR A 140 -4.15 -0.72 -7.83
C THR A 140 -2.63 -0.78 -7.68
N ASP A 141 -2.10 -1.25 -6.56
CA ASP A 141 -0.66 -1.43 -6.38
C ASP A 141 -0.15 -2.53 -7.32
N PHE A 142 -0.94 -3.60 -7.47
CA PHE A 142 -0.63 -4.67 -8.42
C PHE A 142 -0.72 -4.19 -9.85
N ALA A 143 -1.73 -3.39 -10.20
CA ALA A 143 -1.84 -2.74 -11.51
C ALA A 143 -0.65 -1.83 -11.82
N GLY A 144 -0.17 -1.09 -10.82
CA GLY A 144 0.99 -0.19 -10.94
C GLY A 144 2.35 -0.90 -11.07
N SER A 145 2.39 -2.24 -10.91
CA SER A 145 3.63 -3.00 -11.09
C SER A 145 4.06 -3.00 -12.55
N PHE A 146 5.33 -2.67 -12.82
CA PHE A 146 5.89 -2.56 -14.18
C PHE A 146 5.81 -3.86 -15.00
N VAL A 147 5.62 -5.01 -14.36
CA VAL A 147 5.51 -6.33 -15.03
C VAL A 147 4.06 -6.72 -15.33
N VAL A 148 3.08 -5.97 -14.83
CA VAL A 148 1.66 -6.24 -15.02
C VAL A 148 1.13 -5.33 -16.12
N SER A 149 0.83 -5.86 -17.30
CA SER A 149 0.22 -5.08 -18.37
C SER A 149 -1.26 -4.82 -18.11
N ASP A 150 -1.81 -3.74 -18.66
CA ASP A 150 -3.23 -3.37 -18.49
C ASP A 150 -4.18 -4.49 -18.95
N SER A 151 -3.81 -5.21 -20.00
CA SER A 151 -4.62 -6.33 -20.51
C SER A 151 -4.67 -7.50 -19.52
N ILE A 152 -3.54 -7.82 -18.89
CA ILE A 152 -3.48 -8.86 -17.83
C ILE A 152 -4.25 -8.39 -16.61
N TYR A 153 -4.04 -7.13 -16.17
CA TYR A 153 -4.73 -6.58 -14.99
C TYR A 153 -6.24 -6.62 -15.14
N ARG A 154 -6.80 -6.04 -16.23
CA ARG A 154 -8.26 -6.02 -16.48
C ARG A 154 -8.89 -7.40 -16.45
N ARG A 155 -8.18 -8.40 -16.94
CA ARG A 155 -8.65 -9.80 -16.93
C ARG A 155 -8.62 -10.38 -15.52
N LEU A 156 -7.59 -10.06 -14.73
CA LEU A 156 -7.34 -10.64 -13.40
C LEU A 156 -7.96 -9.87 -12.24
N GLU A 157 -8.31 -8.60 -12.42
CA GLU A 157 -8.86 -7.73 -11.37
C GLU A 157 -10.01 -8.36 -10.56
N PRO A 158 -11.01 -9.07 -11.17
CA PRO A 158 -12.06 -9.73 -10.42
C PRO A 158 -11.58 -10.90 -9.55
N TYR A 159 -10.40 -11.43 -9.85
CA TYR A 159 -9.81 -12.58 -9.19
C TYR A 159 -8.73 -12.22 -8.15
N ILE A 160 -8.33 -10.95 -8.09
CA ILE A 160 -7.39 -10.47 -7.07
C ILE A 160 -8.11 -10.40 -5.73
N ASP A 161 -7.58 -11.12 -4.76
CA ASP A 161 -8.09 -11.21 -3.39
C ASP A 161 -6.94 -10.90 -2.42
N ILE A 162 -6.89 -9.65 -1.95
CA ILE A 162 -5.90 -9.19 -0.98
C ILE A 162 -6.62 -9.08 0.36
N PRO A 163 -6.24 -9.88 1.36
CA PRO A 163 -6.91 -9.85 2.66
C PRO A 163 -6.68 -8.51 3.36
N LEU A 164 -7.76 -7.95 3.91
CA LEU A 164 -7.71 -6.75 4.74
C LEU A 164 -7.18 -7.09 6.14
N THR A 165 -6.54 -6.12 6.78
CA THR A 165 -6.05 -6.25 8.15
C THR A 165 -7.22 -6.10 9.12
N ASP A 166 -7.55 -7.15 9.88
CA ASP A 166 -8.59 -7.08 10.93
C ASP A 166 -8.04 -6.34 12.14
N LEU A 167 -8.71 -5.24 12.52
CA LEU A 167 -8.29 -4.39 13.65
C LEU A 167 -8.31 -5.15 14.99
N ASN A 168 -9.14 -6.17 15.13
CA ASN A 168 -9.27 -6.93 16.37
C ASN A 168 -8.33 -8.13 16.48
N GLU A 169 -7.81 -8.64 15.36
CA GLU A 169 -6.91 -9.80 15.33
C GLU A 169 -5.45 -9.45 15.05
N ALA A 170 -5.23 -8.35 14.32
CA ALA A 170 -3.90 -8.00 13.86
C ALA A 170 -2.92 -7.79 15.02
N ASP A 171 -1.69 -8.28 14.82
CA ASP A 171 -0.56 -8.04 15.70
C ASP A 171 0.19 -6.74 15.35
N SER A 172 1.19 -6.40 16.14
CA SER A 172 2.00 -5.20 15.92
C SER A 172 2.70 -5.20 14.55
N ALA A 173 3.13 -6.37 14.05
CA ALA A 173 3.81 -6.47 12.78
C ALA A 173 2.85 -6.24 11.60
N ALA A 174 1.61 -6.74 11.71
CA ALA A 174 0.56 -6.51 10.72
C ALA A 174 0.17 -5.02 10.65
N PHE A 175 0.08 -4.34 11.79
CA PHE A 175 -0.17 -2.90 11.82
C PHE A 175 1.01 -2.09 11.27
N ASP A 176 2.25 -2.42 11.65
CA ASP A 176 3.46 -1.73 11.16
C ASP A 176 3.63 -1.86 9.63
N ALA A 177 3.08 -2.91 9.04
CA ALA A 177 3.07 -3.11 7.58
C ALA A 177 2.09 -2.18 6.84
N LEU A 178 1.16 -1.49 7.54
CA LEU A 178 0.22 -0.55 6.94
C LEU A 178 0.91 0.78 6.57
N PRO A 179 0.47 1.47 5.51
CA PRO A 179 1.06 2.73 5.09
C PRO A 179 0.87 3.81 6.17
N GLY A 180 1.97 4.49 6.55
CA GLY A 180 1.95 5.56 7.54
C GLY A 180 1.81 5.11 9.00
N ILE A 181 1.74 3.79 9.24
CA ILE A 181 1.76 3.22 10.58
C ILE A 181 3.17 2.69 10.85
N GLY A 182 3.86 3.28 11.79
CA GLY A 182 5.11 2.74 12.31
C GLY A 182 4.89 2.08 13.67
N GLY A 183 5.93 1.46 14.23
CA GLY A 183 5.84 0.69 15.48
C GLY A 183 5.18 1.44 16.65
N TRP A 184 5.33 2.77 16.71
CA TRP A 184 4.66 3.57 17.74
C TRP A 184 3.12 3.56 17.56
N PHE A 185 2.63 3.80 16.34
CA PHE A 185 1.19 3.74 16.09
C PHE A 185 0.65 2.32 16.22
N ALA A 186 1.39 1.30 15.77
CA ALA A 186 1.01 -0.10 15.95
C ALA A 186 0.77 -0.42 17.42
N SER A 187 1.68 0.00 18.32
CA SER A 187 1.50 -0.16 19.77
C SER A 187 0.27 0.61 20.29
N LYS A 188 0.06 1.84 19.82
CA LYS A 188 -1.09 2.66 20.26
C LYS A 188 -2.44 2.12 19.76
N ILE A 189 -2.48 1.52 18.58
CA ILE A 189 -3.68 0.83 18.06
C ILE A 189 -4.02 -0.36 18.98
N ILE A 190 -3.02 -1.16 19.36
CA ILE A 190 -3.22 -2.30 20.27
C ILE A 190 -3.68 -1.83 21.66
N GLU A 191 -3.00 -0.83 22.25
CA GLU A 191 -3.40 -0.25 23.54
C GLU A 191 -4.85 0.25 23.50
N HIS A 192 -5.22 0.95 22.44
CA HIS A 192 -6.58 1.48 22.27
C HIS A 192 -7.60 0.37 22.07
N ARG A 193 -7.28 -0.64 21.26
CA ARG A 193 -8.08 -1.86 21.10
C ARG A 193 -8.38 -2.52 22.44
N ASP A 194 -7.34 -2.70 23.26
CA ASP A 194 -7.47 -3.36 24.55
C ASP A 194 -8.31 -2.52 25.53
N ALA A 195 -8.16 -1.20 25.51
CA ALA A 195 -8.96 -0.28 26.33
C ALA A 195 -10.45 -0.23 25.93
N LEU A 196 -10.75 -0.38 24.63
CA LEU A 196 -12.11 -0.48 24.10
C LEU A 196 -12.76 -1.85 24.39
N GLY A 197 -11.96 -2.89 24.67
CA GLY A 197 -12.40 -4.27 24.64
C GLY A 197 -12.56 -4.81 23.20
N GLY A 198 -12.05 -4.10 22.21
CA GLY A 198 -12.11 -4.35 20.77
C GLY A 198 -12.74 -3.20 20.00
N PHE A 199 -12.27 -3.01 18.76
CA PHE A 199 -12.86 -2.04 17.85
C PHE A 199 -14.26 -2.49 17.41
N SER A 200 -15.24 -1.62 17.53
CA SER A 200 -16.61 -1.84 17.04
C SER A 200 -16.85 -1.16 15.67
N TYR A 201 -16.12 -0.10 15.36
CA TYR A 201 -16.14 0.62 14.09
C TYR A 201 -14.77 1.23 13.80
N LYS A 202 -14.45 1.42 12.50
CA LYS A 202 -13.09 1.78 12.06
C LYS A 202 -12.67 3.20 12.50
N GLU A 203 -13.63 4.13 12.57
CA GLU A 203 -13.39 5.53 12.93
C GLU A 203 -12.84 5.69 14.35
N GLN A 204 -12.95 4.64 15.20
CA GLN A 204 -12.31 4.61 16.53
C GLN A 204 -10.78 4.75 16.47
N LEU A 205 -10.16 4.48 15.30
CA LEU A 205 -8.74 4.77 15.09
C LEU A 205 -8.42 6.27 15.25
N MET A 206 -9.37 7.16 14.93
CA MET A 206 -9.17 8.62 15.07
C MET A 206 -9.24 9.10 16.54
N ASP A 207 -9.65 8.25 17.46
CA ASP A 207 -9.57 8.55 18.92
C ASP A 207 -8.15 8.41 19.46
N ILE A 208 -7.24 7.80 18.70
CA ILE A 208 -5.84 7.63 19.07
C ILE A 208 -5.11 8.96 18.86
N TYR A 209 -4.34 9.38 19.86
CA TYR A 209 -3.57 10.63 19.81
C TYR A 209 -2.72 10.74 18.54
N ARG A 210 -2.84 11.84 17.81
CA ARG A 210 -2.17 12.11 16.52
C ARG A 210 -2.59 11.20 15.35
N PHE A 211 -3.66 10.45 15.51
CA PHE A 211 -4.24 9.69 14.39
C PHE A 211 -5.31 10.58 13.73
N ASP A 212 -4.90 11.34 12.73
CA ASP A 212 -5.73 12.31 12.02
C ASP A 212 -6.58 11.66 10.91
N GLU A 213 -7.49 12.45 10.34
CA GLU A 213 -8.38 12.01 9.25
C GLU A 213 -7.60 11.62 7.98
N GLU A 214 -6.43 12.25 7.74
CA GLU A 214 -5.59 11.91 6.58
C GLU A 214 -5.04 10.49 6.71
N LYS A 215 -4.52 10.12 7.90
CA LYS A 215 -4.10 8.75 8.19
C LYS A 215 -5.24 7.75 8.11
N TYR A 216 -6.41 8.12 8.65
CA TYR A 216 -7.59 7.26 8.57
C TYR A 216 -7.96 6.96 7.12
N LYS A 217 -8.09 7.98 6.28
CA LYS A 217 -8.40 7.83 4.83
C LYS A 217 -7.36 7.00 4.07
N ALA A 218 -6.09 7.06 4.48
CA ALA A 218 -5.05 6.24 3.88
C ALA A 218 -5.18 4.75 4.22
N LEU A 219 -5.95 4.38 5.26
CA LEU A 219 -6.07 3.03 5.79
C LEU A 219 -7.47 2.43 5.71
N GLU A 220 -8.52 3.24 5.59
CA GLU A 220 -9.92 2.78 5.73
C GLU A 220 -10.29 1.63 4.80
N ASP A 221 -9.67 1.57 3.62
CA ASP A 221 -9.85 0.51 2.62
C ASP A 221 -8.90 -0.69 2.81
N LEU A 222 -7.92 -0.59 3.73
CA LEU A 222 -6.94 -1.64 4.03
C LEU A 222 -7.24 -2.40 5.32
N VAL A 223 -8.15 -1.87 6.13
CA VAL A 223 -8.52 -2.47 7.42
C VAL A 223 -9.97 -2.92 7.42
N THR A 224 -10.26 -3.89 8.25
CA THR A 224 -11.61 -4.42 8.46
C THR A 224 -11.87 -4.69 9.93
N ILE A 225 -13.12 -4.85 10.28
CA ILE A 225 -13.56 -5.40 11.56
C ILE A 225 -14.45 -6.59 11.22
N ASN A 226 -14.00 -7.79 11.55
CA ASN A 226 -14.81 -8.98 11.43
C ASN A 226 -15.84 -8.99 12.58
N PRO A 227 -17.15 -8.96 12.29
CA PRO A 227 -18.17 -8.94 13.33
C PRO A 227 -18.10 -10.16 14.28
N GLN A 228 -17.54 -11.28 13.82
CA GLN A 228 -17.38 -12.50 14.62
C GLN A 228 -16.28 -12.35 15.69
N ASN A 229 -15.36 -11.41 15.51
CA ASN A 229 -14.23 -11.18 16.40
C ASN A 229 -14.48 -10.02 17.37
N VAL A 230 -15.61 -9.32 17.24
CA VAL A 230 -16.00 -8.24 18.16
C VAL A 230 -16.48 -8.84 19.45
N ARG A 231 -15.78 -8.55 20.55
CA ARG A 231 -16.18 -8.95 21.89
C ARG A 231 -17.11 -7.90 22.50
N PRO A 232 -18.37 -8.26 22.87
CA PRO A 232 -19.25 -7.28 23.50
C PRO A 232 -18.63 -6.75 24.79
N TYR A 233 -18.53 -5.41 24.91
CA TYR A 233 -17.99 -4.77 26.11
C TYR A 233 -18.95 -4.97 27.29
N PRO A 234 -18.50 -5.55 28.41
CA PRO A 234 -19.38 -5.90 29.52
C PRO A 234 -19.66 -4.69 30.44
N LEU A 235 -20.17 -3.59 29.87
CA LEU A 235 -20.46 -2.32 30.56
C LEU A 235 -21.23 -2.50 31.87
N TRP A 236 -22.19 -3.40 31.84
CA TRP A 236 -23.14 -3.59 32.94
C TRP A 236 -22.68 -4.54 34.05
N SER A 237 -21.48 -5.15 33.90
CA SER A 237 -20.96 -6.09 34.90
C SER A 237 -19.59 -5.73 35.44
N LEU A 238 -18.84 -4.84 34.78
CA LEU A 238 -17.50 -4.45 35.19
C LEU A 238 -17.49 -3.60 36.48
N PRO A 239 -16.45 -3.74 37.32
CA PRO A 239 -16.20 -2.83 38.46
C PRO A 239 -15.67 -1.46 37.99
N ALA A 240 -15.73 -0.43 38.84
CA ALA A 240 -15.32 0.93 38.51
C ALA A 240 -13.87 1.04 38.03
N ASP A 241 -12.96 0.25 38.62
CA ASP A 241 -11.55 0.26 38.20
C ASP A 241 -11.34 -0.21 36.76
N SER A 242 -12.18 -1.11 36.27
CA SER A 242 -12.15 -1.56 34.86
C SER A 242 -12.90 -0.61 33.95
N LEU A 243 -14.08 -0.11 34.36
CA LEU A 243 -14.88 0.83 33.57
C LEU A 243 -14.12 2.12 33.24
N ARG A 244 -13.36 2.71 34.21
CA ARG A 244 -12.59 3.93 34.00
C ARG A 244 -11.47 3.81 32.94
N LEU A 245 -11.07 2.60 32.57
CA LEU A 245 -10.07 2.35 31.54
C LEU A 245 -10.63 2.51 30.14
N HIS A 246 -11.96 2.46 29.99
CA HIS A 246 -12.61 2.62 28.69
C HIS A 246 -12.50 4.09 28.21
N PRO A 247 -12.07 4.35 26.95
CA PRO A 247 -11.82 5.70 26.43
C PRO A 247 -13.00 6.65 26.54
N TYR A 248 -14.24 6.17 26.54
CA TYR A 248 -15.48 6.98 26.60
C TYR A 248 -16.08 7.07 28.01
N ILE A 249 -15.49 6.41 29.00
CA ILE A 249 -15.87 6.57 30.41
C ILE A 249 -14.88 7.46 31.15
N ARG A 250 -13.62 7.47 30.72
CA ARG A 250 -12.49 8.37 31.00
C ARG A 250 -12.06 8.55 32.43
N ASN A 251 -12.93 8.50 33.41
CA ASN A 251 -12.58 8.79 34.80
C ASN A 251 -13.32 7.90 35.82
N TYR A 252 -12.82 7.89 37.02
CA TYR A 252 -13.36 7.07 38.12
C TYR A 252 -14.74 7.54 38.57
N GLU A 253 -15.03 8.84 38.49
CA GLU A 253 -16.30 9.41 38.88
C GLU A 253 -17.45 8.91 37.98
N ALA A 254 -17.27 9.00 36.66
CA ALA A 254 -18.24 8.43 35.69
C ALA A 254 -18.41 6.91 35.90
N ALA A 255 -17.28 6.19 36.07
CA ALA A 255 -17.34 4.74 36.30
C ALA A 255 -18.12 4.38 37.56
N ARG A 256 -17.91 5.13 38.66
CA ARG A 256 -18.65 4.95 39.91
C ARG A 256 -20.12 5.33 39.77
N SER A 257 -20.42 6.39 39.03
CA SER A 257 -21.80 6.82 38.79
C SER A 257 -22.57 5.79 37.97
N ILE A 258 -21.91 5.10 37.01
CA ILE A 258 -22.50 3.95 36.26
C ILE A 258 -22.87 2.81 37.23
N ILE A 259 -22.03 2.50 38.21
CA ILE A 259 -22.32 1.46 39.21
C ILE A 259 -23.50 1.90 40.09
N LEU A 260 -23.52 3.13 40.60
CA LEU A 260 -24.64 3.66 41.36
C LEU A 260 -25.94 3.65 40.56
N PHE A 261 -25.88 3.98 39.27
CA PHE A 261 -27.02 3.90 38.37
C PHE A 261 -27.54 2.45 38.25
N ARG A 262 -26.65 1.47 38.06
CA ARG A 262 -27.04 0.05 38.02
C ARG A 262 -27.72 -0.40 39.31
N ASP A 263 -27.16 0.00 40.44
CA ASP A 263 -27.66 -0.45 41.75
C ASP A 263 -29.02 0.14 42.12
N ASN A 264 -29.36 1.32 41.54
CA ASN A 264 -30.58 2.08 41.87
C ASN A 264 -31.63 2.09 40.74
N SER A 265 -31.35 1.48 39.58
CA SER A 265 -32.24 1.49 38.42
C SER A 265 -32.61 0.06 37.97
N PRO A 266 -33.83 -0.17 37.47
CA PRO A 266 -34.19 -1.47 36.92
C PRO A 266 -33.37 -1.77 35.66
N LYS A 267 -33.07 -3.03 35.39
CA LYS A 267 -32.29 -3.46 34.24
C LYS A 267 -32.85 -2.97 32.88
N SER A 268 -34.18 -2.78 32.82
CA SER A 268 -34.81 -2.20 31.61
C SER A 268 -34.36 -0.81 31.25
N SER A 269 -33.83 -0.04 32.22
CA SER A 269 -33.28 1.30 32.02
C SER A 269 -31.75 1.29 31.78
N TRP A 270 -31.10 0.13 31.77
CA TRP A 270 -29.65 0.05 31.55
C TRP A 270 -29.31 0.26 30.08
N THR A 271 -29.30 1.49 29.66
CA THR A 271 -28.97 1.92 28.30
C THR A 271 -27.97 3.07 28.34
N VAL A 272 -27.19 3.23 27.26
CA VAL A 272 -26.25 4.36 27.15
C VAL A 272 -27.01 5.69 27.10
N ALA A 273 -28.20 5.70 26.49
CA ALA A 273 -29.07 6.90 26.44
C ALA A 273 -29.51 7.35 27.86
N GLU A 274 -29.79 6.43 28.76
CA GLU A 274 -30.11 6.76 30.14
C GLU A 274 -28.88 7.26 30.94
N LEU A 275 -27.69 6.79 30.62
CA LEU A 275 -26.46 7.35 31.21
C LEU A 275 -26.19 8.80 30.75
N GLU A 276 -26.53 9.12 29.51
CA GLU A 276 -26.48 10.48 28.99
C GLU A 276 -27.54 11.37 29.64
N SER A 277 -28.82 10.94 29.66
CA SER A 277 -29.92 11.71 30.24
C SER A 277 -29.76 11.97 31.74
N SER A 278 -29.08 11.06 32.42
CA SER A 278 -28.72 11.21 33.85
C SER A 278 -27.46 12.07 34.08
N GLY A 279 -26.83 12.59 33.03
CA GLY A 279 -25.64 13.41 33.09
C GLY A 279 -24.36 12.66 33.53
N ILE A 280 -24.39 11.30 33.49
CA ILE A 280 -23.24 10.46 33.84
C ILE A 280 -22.20 10.48 32.75
N LEU A 281 -22.63 10.50 31.49
CA LEU A 281 -21.78 10.62 30.32
C LEU A 281 -22.06 11.92 29.56
N SER A 282 -21.03 12.50 28.95
CA SER A 282 -21.22 13.62 28.03
C SER A 282 -21.94 13.14 26.77
N PRO A 283 -22.67 14.00 26.03
CA PRO A 283 -23.32 13.61 24.76
C PRO A 283 -22.37 12.98 23.73
N ASP A 284 -21.13 13.50 23.64
CA ASP A 284 -20.09 12.97 22.74
C ASP A 284 -19.64 11.56 23.16
N ASP A 285 -19.34 11.37 24.44
CA ASP A 285 -18.93 10.04 24.96
C ASP A 285 -20.08 9.04 24.88
N ALA A 286 -21.30 9.45 25.17
CA ALA A 286 -22.50 8.62 25.05
C ALA A 286 -22.73 8.19 23.58
N TYR A 287 -22.63 9.14 22.64
CA TYR A 287 -22.74 8.85 21.21
C TYR A 287 -21.70 7.81 20.76
N ARG A 288 -20.42 8.00 21.15
CA ARG A 288 -19.35 7.07 20.79
C ARG A 288 -19.55 5.69 21.46
N LEU A 289 -19.91 5.66 22.71
CA LEU A 289 -20.16 4.42 23.46
C LEU A 289 -21.37 3.66 22.92
N SER A 290 -22.43 4.36 22.47
CA SER A 290 -23.64 3.74 21.91
C SER A 290 -23.39 3.00 20.59
N ARG A 291 -22.34 3.38 19.85
CA ARG A 291 -21.88 2.71 18.64
C ARG A 291 -21.03 1.45 18.92
N CYS A 292 -20.56 1.26 20.18
CA CYS A 292 -19.83 0.08 20.56
C CYS A 292 -20.76 -1.12 20.72
N VAL A 293 -20.21 -2.32 20.48
CA VAL A 293 -20.91 -3.54 20.79
C VAL A 293 -20.86 -3.75 22.30
N ILE A 294 -21.99 -3.55 22.97
CA ILE A 294 -22.13 -3.69 24.43
C ILE A 294 -22.85 -4.99 24.76
N ALA A 295 -22.36 -5.72 25.76
CA ALA A 295 -23.01 -6.91 26.26
C ALA A 295 -24.40 -6.58 26.85
N ALA A 296 -25.36 -7.45 26.64
CA ALA A 296 -26.68 -7.31 27.25
C ALA A 296 -26.58 -7.28 28.79
N PRO A 297 -27.47 -6.58 29.48
CA PRO A 297 -27.54 -6.48 30.94
C PRO A 297 -27.77 -7.81 31.66
#